data_be030f77dbf7cecfdc9454b50c756802
#
_entry.id   be030f77dbf7cecfdc9454b50c756802
#
_cell.length_a   1.000
_cell.length_b   1.000
_cell.length_c   1.000
_cell.angle_alpha   90.00
_cell.angle_beta   90.00
_cell.angle_gamma   90.00
#
_symmetry.space_group_name_H-M   'P 1'
#
loop_
_entity.id
_entity.type
_entity.pdbx_description
1 polymer ?
#
loop_
_entity_poly.entity_id
_entity_poly.type
_entity_poly.pdbx_seq_one_letter_code
_entity_poly.pdbx_strand_id
1 'polypeptide(L)'
;MEFSPNNKVVRLCLQGMGMEEIGKPAEAASLFLQAWNEATNDFETFLAAHYVARQQATASDRLHWLNIALQSAQNVNDNTVMSAFPNLYRGIASCYEDLQDPARAKEFAELARDYQYHPADSGPFYHGTKADLPVGALLTPGGNSNYQAELRMNHIYFTALVNGAGLAAELAKGSGAPRVYRVEPTGSFENDPNVTDKKFPGNPTRSYRSADPLKIVGVVTDWVRLTPQELQGWKDRLANSSGEIIN
;
A
#
# COMPACT_ATOMS: atom_id res chain seq x y z
N MET A 1 -0.25 12.96 -6.29
CA MET A 1 -1.42 13.09 -5.38
C MET A 1 -1.18 12.21 -4.16
N GLU A 2 -1.52 12.65 -2.96
CA GLU A 2 -1.34 11.86 -1.75
C GLU A 2 -2.53 10.90 -1.56
N PHE A 3 -2.26 9.62 -1.31
CA PHE A 3 -3.26 8.63 -0.94
C PHE A 3 -3.95 9.03 0.37
N SER A 4 -5.28 9.11 0.34
CA SER A 4 -6.07 9.47 1.52
C SER A 4 -7.26 8.53 1.70
N PRO A 5 -7.47 7.96 2.88
CA PRO A 5 -8.67 7.17 3.18
C PRO A 5 -9.97 8.00 3.10
N ASN A 6 -9.85 9.33 3.08
CA ASN A 6 -10.98 10.25 2.91
C ASN A 6 -11.31 10.53 1.44
N ASN A 7 -10.46 10.11 0.49
CA ASN A 7 -10.73 10.23 -0.93
C ASN A 7 -11.96 9.39 -1.30
N LYS A 8 -12.87 9.96 -2.10
CA LYS A 8 -14.15 9.34 -2.46
C LYS A 8 -13.97 8.02 -3.21
N VAL A 9 -13.05 7.99 -4.20
CA VAL A 9 -12.76 6.81 -5.01
C VAL A 9 -12.14 5.71 -4.15
N VAL A 10 -11.18 6.05 -3.29
CA VAL A 10 -10.56 5.10 -2.35
C VAL A 10 -11.61 4.48 -1.43
N ARG A 11 -12.54 5.28 -0.89
CA ARG A 11 -13.63 4.77 -0.03
C ARG A 11 -14.56 3.83 -0.77
N LEU A 12 -14.94 4.15 -2.02
CA LEU A 12 -15.79 3.28 -2.83
C LEU A 12 -15.09 1.94 -3.12
N CYS A 13 -13.80 1.96 -3.44
CA CYS A 13 -13.01 0.75 -3.61
C CYS A 13 -12.96 -0.09 -2.31
N LEU A 14 -12.76 0.55 -1.15
CA LEU A 14 -12.78 -0.12 0.16
C LEU A 14 -14.15 -0.77 0.46
N GLN A 15 -15.24 -0.07 0.16
CA GLN A 15 -16.59 -0.61 0.32
C GLN A 15 -16.84 -1.78 -0.62
N GLY A 16 -16.41 -1.68 -1.89
CA GLY A 16 -16.49 -2.77 -2.85
C GLY A 16 -15.75 -4.02 -2.39
N MET A 17 -14.52 -3.87 -1.91
CA MET A 17 -13.76 -4.98 -1.32
C MET A 17 -14.46 -5.61 -0.12
N GLY A 18 -15.07 -4.80 0.76
CA GLY A 18 -15.87 -5.30 1.87
C GLY A 18 -17.10 -6.10 1.40
N MET A 19 -17.71 -5.72 0.28
CA MET A 19 -18.80 -6.50 -0.33
C MET A 19 -18.28 -7.83 -0.91
N GLU A 20 -17.10 -7.86 -1.54
CA GLU A 20 -16.47 -9.11 -1.99
C GLU A 20 -16.24 -10.07 -0.80
N GLU A 21 -15.68 -9.58 0.31
CA GLU A 21 -15.38 -10.37 1.51
C GLU A 21 -16.62 -11.05 2.11
N ILE A 22 -17.78 -10.42 2.01
CA ILE A 22 -19.06 -10.98 2.50
C ILE A 22 -19.87 -11.68 1.41
N GLY A 23 -19.27 -11.99 0.25
CA GLY A 23 -19.88 -12.77 -0.83
C GLY A 23 -20.97 -12.04 -1.64
N LYS A 24 -20.87 -10.72 -1.77
CA LYS A 24 -21.81 -9.87 -2.52
C LYS A 24 -21.14 -9.24 -3.78
N PRO A 25 -20.74 -10.05 -4.77
CA PRO A 25 -19.98 -9.56 -5.92
C PRO A 25 -20.73 -8.54 -6.79
N ALA A 26 -22.05 -8.63 -6.89
CA ALA A 26 -22.84 -7.69 -7.68
C ALA A 26 -22.86 -6.28 -7.03
N GLU A 27 -22.92 -6.20 -5.71
CA GLU A 27 -22.82 -4.94 -4.97
C GLU A 27 -21.39 -4.38 -5.07
N ALA A 28 -20.38 -5.23 -4.99
CA ALA A 28 -18.98 -4.85 -5.20
C ALA A 28 -18.75 -4.24 -6.58
N ALA A 29 -19.23 -4.91 -7.65
CA ALA A 29 -19.13 -4.42 -9.03
C ALA A 29 -19.77 -3.04 -9.21
N SER A 30 -20.95 -2.82 -8.61
CA SER A 30 -21.63 -1.52 -8.65
C SER A 30 -20.79 -0.42 -7.98
N LEU A 31 -20.18 -0.70 -6.83
CA LEU A 31 -19.31 0.25 -6.13
C LEU A 31 -18.01 0.57 -6.90
N PHE A 32 -17.41 -0.42 -7.57
CA PHE A 32 -16.23 -0.21 -8.39
C PHE A 32 -16.55 0.61 -9.65
N LEU A 33 -17.71 0.39 -10.28
CA LEU A 33 -18.17 1.24 -11.39
C LEU A 33 -18.50 2.67 -10.92
N GLN A 34 -19.05 2.82 -9.74
CA GLN A 34 -19.23 4.16 -9.15
C GLN A 34 -17.87 4.83 -8.90
N ALA A 35 -16.88 4.11 -8.38
CA ALA A 35 -15.53 4.61 -8.21
C ALA A 35 -14.93 5.10 -9.53
N TRP A 36 -15.12 4.34 -10.61
CA TRP A 36 -14.72 4.72 -11.97
C TRP A 36 -15.38 6.03 -12.43
N ASN A 37 -16.68 6.16 -12.26
CA ASN A 37 -17.43 7.35 -12.67
C ASN A 37 -17.07 8.61 -11.85
N GLU A 38 -16.54 8.44 -10.64
CA GLU A 38 -16.11 9.52 -9.76
C GLU A 38 -14.62 9.87 -9.89
N ALA A 39 -13.85 9.06 -10.62
CA ALA A 39 -12.42 9.28 -10.82
C ALA A 39 -12.14 10.57 -11.59
N THR A 40 -11.25 11.41 -11.09
CA THR A 40 -10.93 12.74 -11.63
C THR A 40 -9.47 12.91 -12.03
N ASN A 41 -8.63 11.91 -11.80
CA ASN A 41 -7.21 11.92 -12.10
C ASN A 41 -6.68 10.52 -12.36
N ASP A 42 -5.46 10.42 -12.90
CA ASP A 42 -4.88 9.14 -13.33
C ASP A 42 -4.73 8.13 -12.18
N PHE A 43 -4.41 8.55 -10.95
CA PHE A 43 -4.34 7.64 -9.81
C PHE A 43 -5.71 7.03 -9.47
N GLU A 44 -6.74 7.84 -9.42
CA GLU A 44 -8.12 7.38 -9.17
C GLU A 44 -8.61 6.47 -10.31
N THR A 45 -8.31 6.84 -11.55
CA THR A 45 -8.62 6.04 -12.74
C THR A 45 -7.94 4.68 -12.71
N PHE A 46 -6.63 4.65 -12.40
CA PHE A 46 -5.87 3.42 -12.21
C PHE A 46 -6.51 2.51 -11.17
N LEU A 47 -6.80 3.06 -9.99
CA LEU A 47 -7.36 2.30 -8.88
C LEU A 47 -8.73 1.72 -9.23
N ALA A 48 -9.63 2.55 -9.73
CA ALA A 48 -10.98 2.13 -10.09
C ALA A 48 -10.98 1.09 -11.22
N ALA A 49 -10.22 1.32 -12.29
CA ALA A 49 -10.10 0.39 -13.42
C ALA A 49 -9.54 -0.97 -13.00
N HIS A 50 -8.56 -0.99 -12.08
CA HIS A 50 -8.02 -2.24 -11.52
C HIS A 50 -9.11 -3.09 -10.84
N TYR A 51 -9.99 -2.46 -10.04
CA TYR A 51 -11.07 -3.20 -9.37
C TYR A 51 -12.21 -3.57 -10.32
N VAL A 52 -12.54 -2.72 -11.30
CA VAL A 52 -13.51 -3.06 -12.34
C VAL A 52 -13.03 -4.27 -13.15
N ALA A 53 -11.73 -4.34 -13.49
CA ALA A 53 -11.15 -5.48 -14.21
C ALA A 53 -11.38 -6.82 -13.48
N ARG A 54 -11.30 -6.83 -12.15
CA ARG A 54 -11.50 -8.04 -11.32
C ARG A 54 -12.90 -8.62 -11.42
N GLN A 55 -13.90 -7.81 -11.76
CA GLN A 55 -15.31 -8.20 -11.83
C GLN A 55 -15.73 -8.63 -13.24
N GLN A 56 -14.83 -8.60 -14.23
CA GLN A 56 -15.18 -8.92 -15.61
C GLN A 56 -15.26 -10.41 -15.83
N ALA A 57 -16.35 -10.85 -16.47
CA ALA A 57 -16.60 -12.25 -16.77
C ALA A 57 -15.77 -12.76 -17.97
N THR A 58 -15.47 -11.88 -18.95
CA THR A 58 -14.71 -12.26 -20.14
C THR A 58 -13.27 -11.80 -20.06
N ALA A 59 -12.35 -12.57 -20.66
CA ALA A 59 -10.94 -12.19 -20.78
C ALA A 59 -10.77 -10.88 -21.59
N SER A 60 -11.61 -10.66 -22.60
CA SER A 60 -11.58 -9.46 -23.42
C SER A 60 -11.92 -8.19 -22.61
N ASP A 61 -13.00 -8.25 -21.81
CA ASP A 61 -13.42 -7.11 -20.99
C ASP A 61 -12.40 -6.87 -19.87
N ARG A 62 -11.88 -7.94 -19.25
CA ARG A 62 -10.83 -7.84 -18.23
C ARG A 62 -9.57 -7.19 -18.80
N LEU A 63 -9.14 -7.60 -20.00
CA LEU A 63 -8.00 -7.03 -20.70
C LEU A 63 -8.20 -5.54 -20.99
N HIS A 64 -9.40 -5.15 -21.45
CA HIS A 64 -9.74 -3.76 -21.69
C HIS A 64 -9.49 -2.89 -20.42
N TRP A 65 -10.04 -3.32 -19.29
CA TRP A 65 -9.91 -2.59 -18.03
C TRP A 65 -8.49 -2.60 -17.47
N LEU A 66 -7.76 -3.70 -17.61
CA LEU A 66 -6.35 -3.78 -17.21
C LEU A 66 -5.46 -2.84 -18.04
N ASN A 67 -5.74 -2.69 -19.35
CA ASN A 67 -5.03 -1.72 -20.18
C ASN A 67 -5.30 -0.28 -19.76
N ILE A 68 -6.53 0.06 -19.39
CA ILE A 68 -6.85 1.38 -18.82
C ILE A 68 -6.08 1.60 -17.52
N ALA A 69 -6.07 0.60 -16.62
CA ALA A 69 -5.33 0.68 -15.37
C ALA A 69 -3.83 0.87 -15.61
N LEU A 70 -3.24 0.11 -16.54
CA LEU A 70 -1.83 0.22 -16.89
C LEU A 70 -1.48 1.61 -17.47
N GLN A 71 -2.28 2.11 -18.40
CA GLN A 71 -2.06 3.43 -18.99
C GLN A 71 -2.12 4.54 -17.94
N SER A 72 -3.12 4.49 -17.05
CA SER A 72 -3.26 5.47 -15.99
C SER A 72 -2.12 5.37 -14.98
N ALA A 73 -1.68 4.15 -14.62
CA ALA A 73 -0.51 3.95 -13.76
C ALA A 73 0.77 4.51 -14.39
N GLN A 74 0.95 4.37 -15.71
CA GLN A 74 2.08 4.96 -16.45
C GLN A 74 2.04 6.49 -16.43
N ASN A 75 0.87 7.10 -16.49
CA ASN A 75 0.71 8.55 -16.40
C ASN A 75 1.05 9.08 -14.99
N VAL A 76 0.66 8.36 -13.93
CA VAL A 76 1.06 8.70 -12.54
C VAL A 76 2.57 8.60 -12.37
N ASN A 77 3.19 7.52 -12.81
CA ASN A 77 4.64 7.25 -12.86
C ASN A 77 5.38 7.65 -11.57
N ASP A 78 4.87 7.26 -10.42
CA ASP A 78 5.50 7.48 -9.12
C ASP A 78 5.50 6.23 -8.23
N ASN A 79 6.10 6.33 -7.05
CA ASN A 79 6.24 5.21 -6.11
C ASN A 79 4.91 4.61 -5.64
N THR A 80 3.81 5.32 -5.74
CA THR A 80 2.48 4.82 -5.31
C THR A 80 1.95 3.72 -6.23
N VAL A 81 2.32 3.76 -7.51
CA VAL A 81 1.80 2.87 -8.56
C VAL A 81 2.85 1.96 -9.20
N MET A 82 4.12 2.36 -9.22
CA MET A 82 5.16 1.64 -9.98
C MET A 82 5.34 0.19 -9.53
N SER A 83 5.18 -0.10 -8.24
CA SER A 83 5.25 -1.48 -7.72
C SER A 83 4.10 -2.38 -8.17
N ALA A 84 3.00 -1.81 -8.69
CA ALA A 84 1.87 -2.58 -9.23
C ALA A 84 2.12 -3.13 -10.65
N PHE A 85 3.11 -2.59 -11.39
CA PHE A 85 3.33 -2.98 -12.79
C PHE A 85 3.53 -4.48 -13.00
N PRO A 86 4.35 -5.21 -12.21
CA PRO A 86 4.47 -6.66 -12.38
C PRO A 86 3.14 -7.40 -12.27
N ASN A 87 2.25 -6.96 -11.38
CA ASN A 87 0.93 -7.56 -11.20
C ASN A 87 -0.01 -7.22 -12.36
N LEU A 88 0.02 -5.98 -12.85
CA LEU A 88 -0.73 -5.57 -14.04
C LEU A 88 -0.28 -6.38 -15.27
N TYR A 89 1.03 -6.49 -15.51
CA TYR A 89 1.57 -7.26 -16.63
C TYR A 89 1.18 -8.74 -16.55
N ARG A 90 1.24 -9.37 -15.37
CA ARG A 90 0.78 -10.76 -15.18
C ARG A 90 -0.71 -10.91 -15.47
N GLY A 91 -1.52 -9.97 -15.01
CA GLY A 91 -2.96 -9.96 -15.29
C GLY A 91 -3.26 -9.86 -16.79
N ILE A 92 -2.54 -8.99 -17.50
CA ILE A 92 -2.66 -8.82 -18.96
C ILE A 92 -2.18 -10.10 -19.69
N ALA A 93 -1.04 -10.68 -19.27
CA ALA A 93 -0.54 -11.94 -19.83
C ALA A 93 -1.57 -13.06 -19.71
N SER A 94 -2.17 -13.23 -18.52
CA SER A 94 -3.24 -14.21 -18.30
C SER A 94 -4.46 -13.98 -19.20
N CYS A 95 -4.85 -12.74 -19.45
CA CYS A 95 -5.93 -12.45 -20.39
C CYS A 95 -5.58 -12.87 -21.82
N TYR A 96 -4.34 -12.67 -22.27
CA TYR A 96 -3.91 -13.12 -23.58
C TYR A 96 -3.79 -14.66 -23.70
N GLU A 97 -3.45 -15.35 -22.60
CA GLU A 97 -3.53 -16.82 -22.55
C GLU A 97 -4.97 -17.30 -22.77
N ASP A 98 -5.93 -16.74 -22.03
CA ASP A 98 -7.36 -17.05 -22.15
C ASP A 98 -7.89 -16.74 -23.57
N LEU A 99 -7.37 -15.72 -24.23
CA LEU A 99 -7.71 -15.31 -25.61
C LEU A 99 -6.93 -16.08 -26.68
N GLN A 100 -6.11 -17.06 -26.31
CA GLN A 100 -5.31 -17.89 -27.20
C GLN A 100 -4.31 -17.09 -28.07
N ASP A 101 -3.74 -16.00 -27.50
CA ASP A 101 -2.66 -15.22 -28.09
C ASP A 101 -1.35 -15.44 -27.30
N PRO A 102 -0.64 -16.56 -27.55
CA PRO A 102 0.56 -16.92 -26.78
C PRO A 102 1.73 -15.96 -27.01
N ALA A 103 1.75 -15.24 -28.14
CA ALA A 103 2.82 -14.30 -28.43
C ALA A 103 2.75 -13.09 -27.49
N ARG A 104 1.56 -12.46 -27.35
CA ARG A 104 1.36 -11.35 -26.41
C ARG A 104 1.39 -11.80 -24.96
N ALA A 105 0.86 -13.00 -24.65
CA ALA A 105 0.98 -13.56 -23.31
C ALA A 105 2.43 -13.67 -22.87
N LYS A 106 3.31 -14.19 -23.74
CA LYS A 106 4.76 -14.28 -23.46
C LYS A 106 5.40 -12.91 -23.28
N GLU A 107 5.10 -11.94 -24.15
CA GLU A 107 5.60 -10.57 -24.07
C GLU A 107 5.30 -9.95 -22.70
N PHE A 108 4.05 -9.97 -22.26
CA PHE A 108 3.65 -9.41 -20.98
C PHE A 108 4.19 -10.20 -19.77
N ALA A 109 4.34 -11.51 -19.88
CA ALA A 109 4.99 -12.32 -18.85
C ALA A 109 6.48 -11.97 -18.70
N GLU A 110 7.18 -11.68 -19.80
CA GLU A 110 8.56 -11.20 -19.80
C GLU A 110 8.65 -9.81 -19.19
N LEU A 111 7.77 -8.87 -19.54
CA LEU A 111 7.69 -7.56 -18.89
C LEU A 111 7.49 -7.68 -17.37
N ALA A 112 6.61 -8.59 -16.92
CA ALA A 112 6.36 -8.81 -15.50
C ALA A 112 7.59 -9.36 -14.75
N ARG A 113 8.33 -10.28 -15.39
CA ARG A 113 9.53 -10.92 -14.83
C ARG A 113 10.71 -9.95 -14.76
N ASP A 114 10.90 -9.20 -15.84
CA ASP A 114 12.09 -8.38 -16.03
C ASP A 114 11.96 -6.96 -15.47
N TYR A 115 10.76 -6.62 -14.96
CA TYR A 115 10.50 -5.30 -14.37
C TYR A 115 11.36 -5.08 -13.13
N GLN A 116 12.32 -4.16 -13.25
CA GLN A 116 13.18 -3.74 -12.16
C GLN A 116 12.60 -2.47 -11.51
N TYR A 117 12.22 -2.57 -10.26
CA TYR A 117 11.74 -1.44 -9.49
C TYR A 117 12.50 -1.31 -8.17
N HIS A 118 13.11 -0.15 -7.97
CA HIS A 118 13.67 0.26 -6.70
C HIS A 118 12.96 1.53 -6.25
N PRO A 119 12.52 1.63 -4.99
CA PRO A 119 11.90 2.85 -4.49
C PRO A 119 12.83 4.03 -4.69
N ALA A 120 12.36 5.04 -5.42
CA ALA A 120 13.08 6.30 -5.68
C ALA A 120 12.46 7.47 -4.89
N ASP A 121 11.70 7.15 -3.83
CA ASP A 121 11.05 8.14 -2.99
C ASP A 121 12.10 8.96 -2.24
N SER A 122 12.01 10.28 -2.37
CA SER A 122 12.92 11.22 -1.72
C SER A 122 12.44 11.69 -0.34
N GLY A 123 11.31 11.16 0.12
CA GLY A 123 10.69 11.58 1.38
C GLY A 123 9.94 12.92 1.27
N PRO A 124 9.78 13.63 2.38
CA PRO A 124 10.29 13.29 3.71
C PRO A 124 9.74 11.99 4.27
N PHE A 125 10.53 11.31 5.12
CA PHE A 125 10.13 10.05 5.73
C PHE A 125 9.83 10.21 7.22
N TYR A 126 8.94 9.34 7.72
CA TYR A 126 8.43 9.38 9.08
C TYR A 126 8.39 7.99 9.71
N HIS A 127 8.70 7.94 11.01
CA HIS A 127 8.57 6.74 11.84
C HIS A 127 7.71 7.02 13.05
N GLY A 128 6.72 6.15 13.30
CA GLY A 128 5.81 6.23 14.43
C GLY A 128 6.18 5.25 15.54
N THR A 129 6.30 5.74 16.79
CA THR A 129 6.67 4.93 17.95
C THR A 129 6.15 5.54 19.25
N LYS A 130 6.26 4.79 20.37
CA LYS A 130 6.06 5.33 21.72
C LYS A 130 7.37 5.55 22.49
N ALA A 131 8.51 5.22 21.86
CA ALA A 131 9.81 5.50 22.46
C ALA A 131 10.12 7.01 22.42
N ASP A 132 10.71 7.52 23.48
CA ASP A 132 11.22 8.88 23.55
C ASP A 132 12.70 8.88 23.17
N LEU A 133 12.98 9.40 21.98
CA LEU A 133 14.30 9.31 21.36
C LEU A 133 14.80 10.71 20.97
N PRO A 134 16.07 11.02 21.21
CA PRO A 134 16.62 12.33 20.86
C PRO A 134 16.86 12.43 19.34
N VAL A 135 16.80 13.67 18.82
CA VAL A 135 17.26 13.97 17.46
C VAL A 135 18.75 13.60 17.35
N GLY A 136 19.12 12.96 16.25
CA GLY A 136 20.44 12.41 16.01
C GLY A 136 20.58 10.92 16.37
N ALA A 137 19.65 10.36 17.15
CA ALA A 137 19.66 8.93 17.46
C ALA A 137 19.42 8.08 16.19
N LEU A 138 19.92 6.85 16.23
CA LEU A 138 19.70 5.83 15.20
C LEU A 138 18.64 4.85 15.68
N LEU A 139 17.60 4.68 14.87
CA LEU A 139 16.63 3.60 14.98
C LEU A 139 17.19 2.39 14.24
N THR A 140 17.51 1.32 14.97
CA THR A 140 18.10 0.11 14.39
C THR A 140 17.07 -1.02 14.26
N PRO A 141 17.20 -1.88 13.23
CA PRO A 141 16.47 -3.15 13.18
C PRO A 141 16.70 -4.00 14.43
N GLY A 142 15.87 -5.01 14.63
CA GLY A 142 16.00 -5.94 15.75
C GLY A 142 15.07 -5.67 16.94
N GLY A 143 14.17 -4.70 16.81
CA GLY A 143 13.06 -4.52 17.77
C GLY A 143 12.01 -5.62 17.65
N ASN A 144 11.17 -5.78 18.68
CA ASN A 144 10.05 -6.71 18.62
C ASN A 144 8.91 -6.14 17.74
N SER A 145 8.20 -7.01 17.03
CA SER A 145 7.02 -6.64 16.27
C SER A 145 5.94 -6.02 17.15
N ASN A 146 5.30 -4.97 16.67
CA ASN A 146 4.12 -4.39 17.32
C ASN A 146 2.90 -5.32 17.25
N TYR A 147 2.90 -6.31 16.36
CA TYR A 147 1.76 -7.19 16.09
C TYR A 147 1.97 -8.59 16.70
N GLN A 148 3.19 -9.13 16.65
CA GLN A 148 3.55 -10.45 17.22
C GLN A 148 4.68 -10.28 18.23
N ALA A 149 4.39 -10.54 19.52
CA ALA A 149 5.31 -10.22 20.61
C ALA A 149 6.64 -10.98 20.55
N GLU A 150 6.60 -12.21 20.05
CA GLU A 150 7.77 -13.09 19.97
C GLU A 150 8.59 -12.90 18.68
N LEU A 151 8.05 -12.13 17.72
CA LEU A 151 8.72 -11.89 16.43
C LEU A 151 9.68 -10.73 16.53
N ARG A 152 10.97 -11.01 16.37
CA ARG A 152 12.01 -10.01 16.24
C ARG A 152 12.13 -9.58 14.78
N MET A 153 12.04 -8.27 14.53
CA MET A 153 12.02 -7.71 13.19
C MET A 153 13.44 -7.52 12.64
N ASN A 154 13.72 -8.05 11.45
CA ASN A 154 15.00 -7.86 10.74
C ASN A 154 15.11 -6.48 10.08
N HIS A 155 14.02 -5.77 10.00
CA HIS A 155 13.92 -4.47 9.35
C HIS A 155 13.33 -3.43 10.28
N ILE A 156 13.60 -2.16 9.95
CA ILE A 156 12.89 -1.02 10.51
C ILE A 156 11.93 -0.46 9.47
N TYR A 157 10.73 -0.06 9.89
CA TYR A 157 9.64 0.34 9.02
C TYR A 157 9.40 1.84 9.11
N PHE A 158 9.09 2.47 7.98
CA PHE A 158 8.83 3.90 7.89
C PHE A 158 7.92 4.21 6.69
N THR A 159 7.44 5.43 6.60
CA THR A 159 6.54 5.85 5.52
C THR A 159 6.82 7.29 5.12
N ALA A 160 6.46 7.67 3.90
CA ALA A 160 6.49 9.05 3.47
C ALA A 160 5.17 9.80 3.79
N LEU A 161 4.19 9.14 4.42
CA LEU A 161 2.93 9.76 4.86
C LEU A 161 2.93 10.00 6.37
N VAL A 162 2.91 11.26 6.80
CA VAL A 162 2.95 11.63 8.22
C VAL A 162 1.80 11.00 9.02
N ASN A 163 0.60 10.94 8.47
CA ASN A 163 -0.56 10.33 9.13
C ASN A 163 -0.45 8.79 9.21
N GLY A 164 0.26 8.15 8.26
CA GLY A 164 0.60 6.74 8.33
C GLY A 164 1.54 6.44 9.51
N ALA A 165 2.56 7.27 9.70
CA ALA A 165 3.43 7.19 10.88
C ALA A 165 2.67 7.51 12.18
N GLY A 166 1.72 8.45 12.14
CA GLY A 166 0.82 8.75 13.26
C GLY A 166 0.01 7.54 13.69
N LEU A 167 -0.62 6.85 12.74
CA LEU A 167 -1.34 5.60 12.99
C LEU A 167 -0.41 4.53 13.62
N ALA A 168 0.78 4.37 13.07
CA ALA A 168 1.77 3.43 13.62
C ALA A 168 2.17 3.78 15.06
N ALA A 169 2.32 5.07 15.38
CA ALA A 169 2.63 5.54 16.73
C ALA A 169 1.51 5.24 17.72
N GLU A 170 0.24 5.45 17.34
CA GLU A 170 -0.92 5.13 18.19
C GLU A 170 -1.03 3.62 18.47
N LEU A 171 -0.72 2.79 17.49
CA LEU A 171 -0.80 1.33 17.58
C LEU A 171 0.45 0.69 18.20
N ALA A 172 1.56 1.42 18.31
CA ALA A 172 2.80 0.91 18.87
C ALA A 172 2.62 0.40 20.31
N LYS A 173 3.35 -0.67 20.66
CA LYS A 173 3.42 -1.20 22.03
C LYS A 173 4.20 -0.25 22.93
N GLY A 174 3.89 -0.28 24.20
CA GLY A 174 4.54 0.53 25.24
C GLY A 174 3.57 1.51 25.90
N SER A 175 4.02 2.06 27.04
CA SER A 175 3.26 3.00 27.89
C SER A 175 3.54 4.46 27.58
N GLY A 176 4.50 4.75 26.69
CA GLY A 176 4.83 6.12 26.28
C GLY A 176 3.75 6.78 25.45
N ALA A 177 3.80 8.10 25.34
CA ALA A 177 2.94 8.86 24.43
C ALA A 177 3.31 8.55 22.96
N PRO A 178 2.33 8.49 22.04
CA PRO A 178 2.58 8.34 20.61
C PRO A 178 3.44 9.50 20.08
N ARG A 179 4.49 9.19 19.34
CA ARG A 179 5.45 10.15 18.77
C ARG A 179 5.67 9.83 17.30
N VAL A 180 5.82 10.86 16.50
CA VAL A 180 6.22 10.78 15.10
C VAL A 180 7.55 11.49 14.93
N TYR A 181 8.50 10.80 14.35
CA TYR A 181 9.81 11.34 14.03
C TYR A 181 9.97 11.49 12.52
N ARG A 182 10.56 12.60 12.09
CA ARG A 182 11.13 12.69 10.75
C ARG A 182 12.45 11.94 10.74
N VAL A 183 12.64 11.06 9.77
CA VAL A 183 13.79 10.17 9.69
C VAL A 183 14.44 10.21 8.31
N GLU A 184 15.72 9.83 8.27
CA GLU A 184 16.48 9.64 7.04
C GLU A 184 17.05 8.21 7.04
N PRO A 185 16.81 7.41 5.99
CA PRO A 185 17.48 6.13 5.81
C PRO A 185 19.00 6.33 5.69
N THR A 186 19.80 5.49 6.35
CA THR A 186 21.27 5.54 6.27
C THR A 186 21.83 4.61 5.19
N GLY A 187 20.99 3.77 4.62
CA GLY A 187 21.31 2.82 3.55
C GLY A 187 20.14 2.59 2.61
N SER A 188 20.14 1.43 1.96
CA SER A 188 19.07 1.06 1.03
C SER A 188 17.76 0.75 1.74
N PHE A 189 16.65 0.90 1.00
CA PHE A 189 15.33 0.54 1.48
C PHE A 189 14.49 -0.03 0.34
N GLU A 190 13.45 -0.75 0.70
CA GLU A 190 12.50 -1.35 -0.22
C GLU A 190 11.06 -1.09 0.21
N ASN A 191 10.10 -1.36 -0.67
CA ASN A 191 8.69 -1.32 -0.31
C ASN A 191 8.40 -2.31 0.82
N ASP A 192 7.56 -1.93 1.78
CA ASP A 192 7.09 -2.84 2.81
C ASP A 192 6.18 -3.92 2.21
N PRO A 193 6.62 -5.20 2.16
CA PRO A 193 5.84 -6.28 1.55
C PRO A 193 4.58 -6.64 2.37
N ASN A 194 4.45 -6.12 3.58
CA ASN A 194 3.28 -6.37 4.42
C ASN A 194 2.08 -5.52 3.98
N VAL A 195 2.30 -4.44 3.22
CA VAL A 195 1.24 -3.53 2.76
C VAL A 195 1.21 -3.32 1.24
N THR A 196 2.35 -3.48 0.56
CA THR A 196 2.44 -3.33 -0.90
C THR A 196 1.68 -4.44 -1.60
N ASP A 197 0.85 -4.09 -2.59
CA ASP A 197 -0.01 -5.00 -3.37
C ASP A 197 -0.95 -5.89 -2.52
N LYS A 198 -1.21 -5.53 -1.27
CA LYS A 198 -2.11 -6.29 -0.38
C LYS A 198 -3.56 -5.83 -0.53
N LYS A 199 -3.87 -4.65 -0.04
CA LYS A 199 -5.21 -4.07 -0.08
C LYS A 199 -5.45 -3.24 -1.34
N PHE A 200 -4.44 -2.51 -1.75
CA PHE A 200 -4.43 -1.70 -2.96
C PHE A 200 -3.27 -2.11 -3.86
N PRO A 201 -3.43 -2.00 -5.19
CA PRO A 201 -2.32 -2.23 -6.10
C PRO A 201 -1.24 -1.16 -5.90
N GLY A 202 0.01 -1.58 -5.92
CA GLY A 202 1.16 -0.72 -5.67
C GLY A 202 1.43 -0.45 -4.19
N ASN A 203 2.08 0.67 -3.91
CA ASN A 203 2.40 1.12 -2.55
C ASN A 203 1.82 2.53 -2.28
N PRO A 204 0.49 2.71 -2.30
CA PRO A 204 -0.14 4.02 -2.12
C PRO A 204 0.10 4.61 -0.73
N THR A 205 0.41 3.79 0.27
CA THR A 205 0.78 4.23 1.61
C THR A 205 2.23 4.69 1.71
N ARG A 206 3.00 4.58 0.63
CA ARG A 206 4.43 4.92 0.59
C ARG A 206 5.17 4.39 1.82
N SER A 207 4.89 3.12 2.14
CA SER A 207 5.46 2.42 3.29
C SER A 207 6.67 1.61 2.84
N TYR A 208 7.73 1.72 3.61
CA TYR A 208 9.04 1.14 3.29
C TYR A 208 9.62 0.40 4.49
N ARG A 209 10.61 -0.47 4.22
CA ARG A 209 11.44 -1.07 5.24
C ARG A 209 12.92 -1.02 4.85
N SER A 210 13.79 -0.99 5.85
CA SER A 210 15.24 -1.03 5.66
C SER A 210 15.89 -1.99 6.66
N ALA A 211 16.90 -2.72 6.19
CA ALA A 211 17.81 -3.48 7.06
C ALA A 211 18.87 -2.56 7.69
N ASP A 212 19.06 -1.36 7.13
CA ASP A 212 19.95 -0.34 7.65
C ASP A 212 19.23 0.58 8.65
N PRO A 213 19.94 1.24 9.57
CA PRO A 213 19.34 2.16 10.52
C PRO A 213 18.65 3.37 9.86
N LEU A 214 17.71 3.97 10.59
CA LEU A 214 17.16 5.28 10.27
C LEU A 214 17.71 6.32 11.25
N LYS A 215 18.18 7.46 10.75
CA LYS A 215 18.60 8.59 11.58
C LYS A 215 17.40 9.49 11.89
N ILE A 216 17.16 9.78 13.15
CA ILE A 216 16.16 10.77 13.56
C ILE A 216 16.69 12.18 13.27
N VAL A 217 15.97 12.92 12.45
CA VAL A 217 16.35 14.30 12.06
C VAL A 217 15.38 15.36 12.57
N GLY A 218 14.27 14.96 13.18
CA GLY A 218 13.31 15.89 13.78
C GLY A 218 12.14 15.20 14.44
N VAL A 219 11.38 15.97 15.20
CA VAL A 219 10.11 15.55 15.83
C VAL A 219 8.97 16.20 15.06
N VAL A 220 7.90 15.45 14.81
CA VAL A 220 6.69 15.96 14.17
C VAL A 220 5.58 16.01 15.20
N THR A 221 4.97 17.17 15.34
CA THR A 221 3.89 17.41 16.31
C THR A 221 2.52 17.56 15.67
N ASP A 222 2.48 17.88 14.38
CA ASP A 222 1.26 18.10 13.61
C ASP A 222 0.95 16.88 12.73
N TRP A 223 0.09 16.02 13.23
CA TRP A 223 -0.46 14.85 12.53
C TRP A 223 -1.84 14.51 13.11
N VAL A 224 -2.68 13.85 12.29
CA VAL A 224 -4.07 13.52 12.65
C VAL A 224 -4.09 12.47 13.76
N ARG A 225 -4.64 12.84 14.93
CA ARG A 225 -4.86 11.94 16.06
C ARG A 225 -6.13 11.12 15.85
N LEU A 226 -6.06 9.85 16.23
CA LEU A 226 -7.25 8.99 16.25
C LEU A 226 -8.10 9.30 17.49
N THR A 227 -9.41 9.27 17.31
CA THR A 227 -10.33 9.19 18.43
C THR A 227 -10.20 7.85 19.14
N PRO A 228 -10.58 7.72 20.43
CA PRO A 228 -10.56 6.44 21.14
C PRO A 228 -11.35 5.34 20.43
N GLN A 229 -12.45 5.69 19.78
CA GLN A 229 -13.29 4.75 19.02
C GLN A 229 -12.58 4.24 17.76
N GLU A 230 -11.93 5.12 16.99
CA GLU A 230 -11.16 4.75 15.82
C GLU A 230 -9.96 3.87 16.19
N LEU A 231 -9.25 4.24 17.28
CA LEU A 231 -8.14 3.45 17.78
C LEU A 231 -8.57 2.05 18.21
N GLN A 232 -9.72 1.92 18.89
CA GLN A 232 -10.27 0.61 19.26
C GLN A 232 -10.62 -0.19 18.02
N GLY A 233 -11.28 0.41 17.04
CA GLY A 233 -11.61 -0.25 15.77
C GLY A 233 -10.38 -0.74 14.99
N TRP A 234 -9.24 -0.02 15.08
CA TRP A 234 -7.97 -0.48 14.51
C TRP A 234 -7.40 -1.68 15.27
N LYS A 235 -7.40 -1.64 16.61
CA LYS A 235 -6.93 -2.75 17.45
C LYS A 235 -7.74 -4.02 17.21
N ASP A 236 -9.06 -3.91 17.10
CA ASP A 236 -9.95 -5.04 16.84
C ASP A 236 -9.66 -5.68 15.46
N ARG A 237 -9.45 -4.85 14.42
CA ARG A 237 -9.06 -5.34 13.08
C ARG A 237 -7.72 -6.06 13.11
N LEU A 238 -6.73 -5.52 13.82
CA LEU A 238 -5.40 -6.14 13.93
C LEU A 238 -5.44 -7.44 14.73
N ALA A 239 -6.23 -7.51 15.80
CA ALA A 239 -6.41 -8.72 16.59
C ALA A 239 -7.07 -9.85 15.79
N ASN A 240 -7.94 -9.51 14.85
CA ASN A 240 -8.62 -10.47 13.97
C ASN A 240 -7.86 -10.75 12.65
N SER A 241 -6.73 -10.08 12.42
CA SER A 241 -5.91 -10.32 11.24
C SER A 241 -5.05 -11.57 11.42
N SER A 242 -5.26 -12.54 10.55
CA SER A 242 -4.49 -13.79 10.49
C SER A 242 -3.32 -13.76 9.50
N GLY A 243 -2.96 -12.58 9.00
CA GLY A 243 -1.92 -12.41 7.99
C GLY A 243 -0.53 -12.75 8.52
N GLU A 244 0.25 -13.50 7.75
CA GLU A 244 1.67 -13.71 8.00
C GLU A 244 2.44 -12.40 7.86
N ILE A 245 3.34 -12.13 8.82
CA ILE A 245 4.26 -10.99 8.75
C ILE A 245 5.49 -11.42 7.96
N ILE A 246 5.73 -10.75 6.85
CA ILE A 246 6.94 -10.91 6.03
C ILE A 246 8.06 -10.08 6.68
N ASN A 247 8.97 -10.79 7.33
CA ASN A 247 10.08 -10.19 8.09
C ASN A 247 11.39 -10.19 7.30
#